data_9cc474d83966ae358f86f9bee632f9ef
#
_entry.id   9cc474d83966ae358f86f9bee632f9ef
#
_cell.length_a   1.000
_cell.length_b   1.000
_cell.length_c   1.000
_cell.angle_alpha   90.00
_cell.angle_beta   90.00
_cell.angle_gamma   90.00
#
_symmetry.space_group_name_H-M   'P 1'
#
loop_
_entity.id
_entity.type
_entity.pdbx_description
1 polymer ?
#
loop_
_entity_poly.entity_id
_entity_poly.type
_entity_poly.pdbx_seq_one_letter_code
_entity_poly.pdbx_strand_id
1 'polypeptide(L)'
;MATSQNGWPVHTSQTNLTPLSWVTGRVRGGDVHAIFDHLCQWFHREIEPITKGHSWGWAYRPIRGRTTGLSNHASGTAIDLNAPKHPLGARGTFTPEQTRKIRAKLREYGGAIRWGGDYSGRKDEMHFEINTSAANLRRVVANLGTPTPSPGLPGAGHDNQTDIERLLDSMTRDELEALIYEQANKAVKDNLNAIGGVVYTKAAEVARDREKRDGDIAYVKAAEVARDSRNATADAIADRLRTKLGLDTTAQG
;
A
#
# COMPACT_ATOMS: atom_id res chain seq x y z
N MET A 1 -31.06 16.77 -3.42
CA MET A 1 -30.84 15.31 -3.22
C MET A 1 -30.24 15.08 -1.83
N ALA A 2 -30.65 14.03 -1.15
CA ALA A 2 -30.05 13.68 0.14
C ALA A 2 -28.58 13.27 -0.04
N THR A 3 -27.74 13.61 0.94
CA THR A 3 -26.31 13.26 0.95
C THR A 3 -25.97 12.44 2.17
N SER A 4 -24.94 11.61 2.05
CA SER A 4 -24.30 10.92 3.16
C SER A 4 -23.41 11.87 3.97
N GLN A 5 -22.87 11.38 5.08
CA GLN A 5 -22.05 12.16 6.01
C GLN A 5 -20.84 12.83 5.33
N ASN A 6 -20.25 12.21 4.32
CA ASN A 6 -19.12 12.74 3.54
C ASN A 6 -19.54 13.63 2.35
N GLY A 7 -20.83 14.02 2.27
CA GLY A 7 -21.35 14.95 1.27
C GLY A 7 -21.68 14.31 -0.10
N TRP A 8 -21.50 13.00 -0.27
CA TRP A 8 -21.82 12.34 -1.53
C TRP A 8 -23.32 12.05 -1.66
N PRO A 9 -23.91 12.20 -2.87
CA PRO A 9 -25.31 11.87 -3.10
C PRO A 9 -25.61 10.42 -2.76
N VAL A 10 -26.69 10.16 -2.01
CA VAL A 10 -27.07 8.80 -1.64
C VAL A 10 -27.82 8.08 -2.76
N HIS A 11 -27.78 6.75 -2.72
CA HIS A 11 -28.59 5.86 -3.51
C HIS A 11 -29.63 5.18 -2.63
N THR A 12 -30.90 5.23 -3.01
CA THR A 12 -32.00 4.56 -2.30
C THR A 12 -32.11 3.09 -2.68
N SER A 13 -31.44 2.68 -3.78
CA SER A 13 -31.29 1.30 -4.21
C SER A 13 -29.87 1.07 -4.74
N GLN A 14 -29.48 -0.19 -4.87
CA GLN A 14 -28.16 -0.53 -5.42
C GLN A 14 -28.12 -0.68 -6.94
N THR A 15 -29.20 -0.35 -7.66
CA THR A 15 -29.33 -0.57 -9.11
C THR A 15 -28.22 0.12 -9.91
N ASN A 16 -27.88 1.36 -9.51
CA ASN A 16 -26.86 2.19 -10.18
C ASN A 16 -25.49 2.11 -9.52
N LEU A 17 -25.25 1.07 -8.71
CA LEU A 17 -23.97 0.83 -8.07
C LEU A 17 -23.26 -0.35 -8.74
N THR A 18 -21.96 -0.42 -8.60
CA THR A 18 -21.08 -1.41 -9.23
C THR A 18 -20.71 -2.50 -8.21
N PRO A 19 -20.83 -3.79 -8.56
CA PRO A 19 -20.32 -4.87 -7.72
C PRO A 19 -18.83 -4.71 -7.45
N LEU A 20 -18.39 -4.91 -6.19
CA LEU A 20 -16.99 -4.99 -5.82
C LEU A 20 -16.71 -6.42 -5.38
N SER A 21 -15.75 -7.09 -6.02
CA SER A 21 -15.51 -8.54 -5.84
C SER A 21 -15.17 -8.95 -4.40
N TRP A 22 -14.62 -8.03 -3.63
CA TRP A 22 -14.13 -8.21 -2.27
C TRP A 22 -15.20 -8.17 -1.18
N VAL A 23 -16.36 -7.58 -1.47
CA VAL A 23 -17.41 -7.35 -0.48
C VAL A 23 -18.76 -7.90 -0.95
N THR A 24 -19.65 -8.17 -0.01
CA THR A 24 -21.07 -8.39 -0.27
C THR A 24 -21.73 -7.03 -0.53
N GLY A 25 -22.56 -6.95 -1.58
CA GLY A 25 -23.16 -5.70 -2.02
C GLY A 25 -22.33 -4.99 -3.09
N ARG A 26 -22.53 -3.69 -3.18
CA ARG A 26 -22.02 -2.84 -4.25
C ARG A 26 -21.40 -1.57 -3.70
N VAL A 27 -20.63 -0.86 -4.53
CA VAL A 27 -20.09 0.47 -4.25
C VAL A 27 -20.42 1.41 -5.41
N ARG A 28 -20.23 2.71 -5.21
CA ARG A 28 -20.32 3.67 -6.32
C ARG A 28 -19.30 3.31 -7.39
N GLY A 29 -19.70 3.36 -8.65
CA GLY A 29 -18.85 3.05 -9.81
C GLY A 29 -17.75 4.11 -10.06
N GLY A 30 -16.99 3.89 -11.12
CA GLY A 30 -15.91 4.78 -11.54
C GLY A 30 -14.78 4.84 -10.53
N ASP A 31 -14.32 6.07 -10.21
CA ASP A 31 -13.16 6.31 -9.35
C ASP A 31 -13.30 5.70 -7.94
N VAL A 32 -14.52 5.67 -7.39
CA VAL A 32 -14.78 5.04 -6.07
C VAL A 32 -14.56 3.53 -6.13
N HIS A 33 -15.07 2.87 -7.17
CA HIS A 33 -14.82 1.44 -7.37
C HIS A 33 -13.33 1.16 -7.54
N ALA A 34 -12.65 1.94 -8.39
CA ALA A 34 -11.23 1.76 -8.69
C ALA A 34 -10.34 1.87 -7.44
N ILE A 35 -10.54 2.89 -6.61
CA ILE A 35 -9.72 3.07 -5.40
C ILE A 35 -10.02 2.00 -4.33
N PHE A 36 -11.29 1.57 -4.19
CA PHE A 36 -11.63 0.50 -3.26
C PHE A 36 -11.11 -0.86 -3.73
N ASP A 37 -11.16 -1.15 -5.03
CA ASP A 37 -10.55 -2.37 -5.57
C ASP A 37 -9.05 -2.41 -5.32
N HIS A 38 -8.35 -1.30 -5.59
CA HIS A 38 -6.92 -1.16 -5.31
C HIS A 38 -6.60 -1.29 -3.82
N LEU A 39 -7.40 -0.68 -2.92
CA LEU A 39 -7.25 -0.84 -1.47
C LEU A 39 -7.46 -2.29 -1.04
N CYS A 40 -8.52 -2.94 -1.52
CA CYS A 40 -8.86 -4.31 -1.16
C CYS A 40 -7.81 -5.31 -1.65
N GLN A 41 -7.28 -5.16 -2.87
CA GLN A 41 -6.17 -5.98 -3.37
C GLN A 41 -4.96 -5.89 -2.45
N TRP A 42 -4.57 -4.66 -2.07
CA TRP A 42 -3.47 -4.44 -1.15
C TRP A 42 -3.76 -5.00 0.25
N PHE A 43 -4.94 -4.71 0.82
CA PHE A 43 -5.34 -5.17 2.16
C PHE A 43 -5.33 -6.70 2.26
N HIS A 44 -5.87 -7.38 1.24
CA HIS A 44 -5.92 -8.83 1.17
C HIS A 44 -4.53 -9.48 1.23
N ARG A 45 -3.52 -8.87 0.61
CA ARG A 45 -2.15 -9.38 0.56
C ARG A 45 -1.32 -9.00 1.78
N GLU A 46 -1.44 -7.74 2.24
CA GLU A 46 -0.49 -7.13 3.16
C GLU A 46 -1.00 -7.06 4.60
N ILE A 47 -2.30 -7.14 4.82
CA ILE A 47 -2.92 -7.05 6.14
C ILE A 47 -3.50 -8.39 6.55
N GLU A 48 -4.54 -8.82 5.87
CA GLU A 48 -5.17 -10.13 6.06
C GLU A 48 -6.08 -10.49 4.90
N PRO A 49 -6.31 -11.80 4.64
CA PRO A 49 -7.26 -12.24 3.62
C PRO A 49 -8.66 -11.69 3.88
N ILE A 50 -9.24 -11.05 2.85
CA ILE A 50 -10.62 -10.58 2.91
C ILE A 50 -11.57 -11.75 2.70
N THR A 51 -12.55 -11.90 3.60
CA THR A 51 -13.66 -12.83 3.48
C THR A 51 -14.89 -12.07 3.00
N LYS A 52 -15.31 -12.29 1.75
CA LYS A 52 -16.40 -11.57 1.12
C LYS A 52 -17.70 -11.59 1.93
N GLY A 53 -18.09 -12.72 2.47
CA GLY A 53 -19.30 -12.87 3.30
C GLY A 53 -19.26 -12.15 4.64
N HIS A 54 -18.07 -11.69 5.05
CA HIS A 54 -17.83 -10.91 6.26
C HIS A 54 -17.48 -9.45 5.98
N SER A 55 -17.60 -9.03 4.73
CA SER A 55 -17.25 -7.69 4.25
C SER A 55 -18.41 -7.10 3.47
N TRP A 56 -18.70 -5.79 3.66
CA TRP A 56 -19.91 -5.18 3.12
C TRP A 56 -19.64 -3.84 2.45
N GLY A 57 -20.42 -3.56 1.40
CA GLY A 57 -20.45 -2.29 0.70
C GLY A 57 -21.71 -1.45 1.05
N TRP A 58 -22.50 -1.15 0.03
CA TRP A 58 -23.67 -0.29 0.14
C TRP A 58 -24.74 -0.80 1.11
N ALA A 59 -25.25 0.13 1.92
CA ALA A 59 -26.43 -0.06 2.76
C ALA A 59 -27.14 1.29 2.98
N TYR A 60 -28.41 1.39 2.59
CA TYR A 60 -29.22 2.58 2.86
C TYR A 60 -29.68 2.58 4.31
N ARG A 61 -28.97 3.30 5.17
CA ARG A 61 -29.26 3.37 6.60
C ARG A 61 -28.76 4.67 7.23
N PRO A 62 -29.33 5.11 8.38
CA PRO A 62 -28.75 6.15 9.20
C PRO A 62 -27.35 5.77 9.72
N ILE A 63 -26.62 6.77 10.19
CA ILE A 63 -25.36 6.56 10.92
C ILE A 63 -25.69 5.80 12.21
N ARG A 64 -24.95 4.72 12.49
CA ARG A 64 -25.18 3.88 13.68
C ARG A 64 -25.00 4.69 14.96
N GLY A 65 -26.06 4.71 15.80
CA GLY A 65 -26.09 5.47 17.05
C GLY A 65 -26.43 6.95 16.88
N ARG A 66 -26.94 7.38 15.71
CA ARG A 66 -27.49 8.72 15.48
C ARG A 66 -28.92 8.64 14.98
N THR A 67 -29.74 9.63 15.34
CA THR A 67 -31.12 9.79 14.86
C THR A 67 -31.21 10.52 13.53
N THR A 68 -30.15 11.23 13.14
CA THR A 68 -30.07 12.03 11.91
C THR A 68 -28.80 11.72 11.13
N GLY A 69 -28.83 11.99 9.81
CA GLY A 69 -27.71 11.80 8.91
C GLY A 69 -27.64 10.37 8.35
N LEU A 70 -27.28 10.27 7.07
CA LEU A 70 -27.11 9.00 6.37
C LEU A 70 -25.65 8.55 6.39
N SER A 71 -25.45 7.26 6.59
CA SER A 71 -24.12 6.62 6.54
C SER A 71 -23.48 6.78 5.16
N ASN A 72 -22.15 6.80 5.09
CA ASN A 72 -21.39 6.81 3.85
C ASN A 72 -21.57 5.51 3.04
N HIS A 73 -22.05 4.43 3.65
CA HIS A 73 -22.55 3.26 2.92
C HIS A 73 -23.74 3.59 2.02
N ALA A 74 -24.63 4.52 2.43
CA ALA A 74 -25.82 4.89 1.64
C ALA A 74 -25.47 5.58 0.31
N SER A 75 -24.31 6.20 0.19
CA SER A 75 -23.79 6.75 -1.07
C SER A 75 -22.93 5.78 -1.86
N GLY A 76 -22.68 4.57 -1.33
CA GLY A 76 -21.76 3.60 -1.93
C GLY A 76 -20.30 4.02 -1.82
N THR A 77 -19.97 4.92 -0.89
CA THR A 77 -18.61 5.47 -0.70
C THR A 77 -17.95 5.00 0.61
N ALA A 78 -18.40 3.86 1.14
CA ALA A 78 -17.79 3.18 2.27
C ALA A 78 -17.84 1.66 2.09
N ILE A 79 -16.87 0.99 2.68
CA ILE A 79 -16.80 -0.47 2.79
C ILE A 79 -16.39 -0.86 4.21
N ASP A 80 -16.90 -2.00 4.68
CA ASP A 80 -16.47 -2.66 5.91
C ASP A 80 -15.75 -3.96 5.53
N LEU A 81 -14.52 -4.16 6.00
CA LEU A 81 -13.72 -5.35 5.72
C LEU A 81 -13.62 -6.24 6.95
N ASN A 82 -13.88 -7.54 6.76
CA ASN A 82 -13.79 -8.59 7.79
C ASN A 82 -14.46 -8.20 9.12
N ALA A 83 -15.65 -7.62 9.07
CA ALA A 83 -16.35 -7.02 10.20
C ALA A 83 -16.48 -7.89 11.46
N PRO A 84 -16.66 -9.22 11.38
CA PRO A 84 -16.66 -10.05 12.59
C PRO A 84 -15.33 -10.07 13.36
N LYS A 85 -14.21 -9.81 12.68
CA LYS A 85 -12.89 -9.70 13.33
C LYS A 85 -12.65 -8.32 13.93
N HIS A 86 -13.28 -7.28 13.37
CA HIS A 86 -13.07 -5.87 13.71
C HIS A 86 -14.38 -5.18 14.08
N PRO A 87 -15.15 -5.70 15.05
CA PRO A 87 -16.51 -5.24 15.30
C PRO A 87 -16.53 -3.79 15.76
N LEU A 88 -17.58 -3.06 15.37
CA LEU A 88 -17.81 -1.66 15.71
C LEU A 88 -17.68 -1.39 17.21
N GLY A 89 -16.78 -0.51 17.58
CA GLY A 89 -16.47 -0.14 18.96
C GLY A 89 -15.30 -0.90 19.57
N ALA A 90 -14.88 -2.01 18.99
CA ALA A 90 -13.64 -2.67 19.38
C ALA A 90 -12.41 -1.82 19.04
N ARG A 91 -11.33 -2.03 19.77
CA ARG A 91 -10.08 -1.28 19.64
C ARG A 91 -8.90 -2.24 19.62
N GLY A 92 -7.92 -1.96 18.75
CA GLY A 92 -6.70 -2.76 18.68
C GLY A 92 -6.94 -4.17 18.15
N THR A 93 -7.89 -4.33 17.25
CA THR A 93 -8.18 -5.60 16.58
C THR A 93 -7.16 -5.93 15.50
N PHE A 94 -6.44 -4.91 15.01
CA PHE A 94 -5.22 -5.06 14.21
C PHE A 94 -3.98 -4.96 15.08
N THR A 95 -2.92 -5.68 14.72
CA THR A 95 -1.62 -5.52 15.36
C THR A 95 -1.06 -4.10 15.14
N PRO A 96 -0.10 -3.64 15.98
CA PRO A 96 0.56 -2.36 15.75
C PRO A 96 1.21 -2.24 14.36
N GLU A 97 1.75 -3.34 13.84
CA GLU A 97 2.34 -3.38 12.50
C GLU A 97 1.28 -3.23 11.40
N GLN A 98 0.17 -3.98 11.48
CA GLN A 98 -0.94 -3.85 10.54
C GLN A 98 -1.52 -2.43 10.55
N THR A 99 -1.71 -1.84 11.74
CA THR A 99 -2.17 -0.46 11.91
C THR A 99 -1.22 0.54 11.23
N ARG A 100 0.10 0.36 11.39
CA ARG A 100 1.11 1.20 10.73
C ARG A 100 1.05 1.06 9.21
N LYS A 101 0.92 -0.16 8.69
CA LYS A 101 0.78 -0.45 7.25
C LYS A 101 -0.49 0.19 6.68
N ILE A 102 -1.64 0.04 7.35
CA ILE A 102 -2.90 0.66 6.92
C ILE A 102 -2.72 2.18 6.80
N ARG A 103 -2.20 2.84 7.84
CA ARG A 103 -1.99 4.29 7.82
C ARG A 103 -1.00 4.73 6.75
N ALA A 104 0.06 3.96 6.51
CA ALA A 104 1.01 4.23 5.43
C ALA A 104 0.32 4.18 4.06
N LYS A 105 -0.47 3.14 3.80
CA LYS A 105 -1.22 3.00 2.54
C LYS A 105 -2.23 4.13 2.33
N LEU A 106 -2.93 4.55 3.37
CA LEU A 106 -3.88 5.66 3.26
C LEU A 106 -3.20 7.02 3.00
N ARG A 107 -1.96 7.21 3.48
CA ARG A 107 -1.16 8.40 3.11
C ARG A 107 -0.79 8.42 1.63
N GLU A 108 -0.52 7.26 0.99
CA GLU A 108 -0.28 7.18 -0.46
C GLU A 108 -1.50 7.66 -1.27
N TYR A 109 -2.71 7.52 -0.74
CA TYR A 109 -3.93 8.07 -1.33
C TYR A 109 -4.16 9.55 -1.01
N GLY A 110 -3.19 10.25 -0.42
CA GLY A 110 -3.32 11.67 -0.08
C GLY A 110 -4.50 11.99 0.85
N GLY A 111 -4.91 11.05 1.70
CA GLY A 111 -6.07 11.21 2.59
C GLY A 111 -7.43 11.06 1.91
N ALA A 112 -7.48 10.60 0.66
CA ALA A 112 -8.74 10.38 -0.06
C ALA A 112 -9.60 9.27 0.55
N ILE A 113 -9.00 8.35 1.31
CA ILE A 113 -9.69 7.36 2.13
C ILE A 113 -9.40 7.64 3.60
N ARG A 114 -10.44 7.64 4.42
CA ARG A 114 -10.38 7.68 5.88
C ARG A 114 -10.66 6.29 6.45
N TRP A 115 -9.95 5.93 7.50
CA TRP A 115 -10.13 4.68 8.24
C TRP A 115 -10.82 4.94 9.58
N GLY A 116 -11.84 4.15 9.92
CA GLY A 116 -12.56 4.27 11.17
C GLY A 116 -11.76 3.88 12.41
N GLY A 117 -10.62 3.19 12.25
CA GLY A 117 -9.63 2.99 13.31
C GLY A 117 -8.99 4.29 13.82
N ASP A 118 -9.02 5.36 13.03
CA ASP A 118 -8.50 6.68 13.41
C ASP A 118 -9.58 7.63 13.97
N TYR A 119 -10.84 7.21 14.08
CA TYR A 119 -11.88 8.05 14.68
C TYR A 119 -11.54 8.43 16.13
N SER A 120 -11.77 9.67 16.50
CA SER A 120 -11.54 10.15 17.88
C SER A 120 -12.52 9.57 18.88
N GLY A 121 -13.77 9.29 18.43
CA GLY A 121 -14.82 8.72 19.25
C GLY A 121 -14.85 7.19 19.22
N ARG A 122 -16.02 6.64 18.89
CA ARG A 122 -16.23 5.20 18.74
C ARG A 122 -15.43 4.67 17.55
N LYS A 123 -14.51 3.76 17.80
CA LYS A 123 -13.68 3.13 16.78
C LYS A 123 -14.51 2.23 15.87
N ASP A 124 -14.12 2.15 14.61
CA ASP A 124 -14.73 1.30 13.60
C ASP A 124 -13.63 0.75 12.68
N GLU A 125 -12.86 -0.20 13.21
CA GLU A 125 -11.62 -0.64 12.55
C GLU A 125 -11.86 -1.40 11.25
N MET A 126 -13.07 -1.96 11.04
CA MET A 126 -13.47 -2.56 9.75
C MET A 126 -13.72 -1.51 8.65
N HIS A 127 -14.01 -0.25 9.01
CA HIS A 127 -14.60 0.75 8.14
C HIS A 127 -13.59 1.60 7.39
N PHE A 128 -13.74 1.67 6.06
CA PHE A 128 -12.98 2.53 5.16
C PHE A 128 -13.96 3.35 4.32
N GLU A 129 -13.75 4.67 4.21
CA GLU A 129 -14.67 5.57 3.52
C GLU A 129 -13.95 6.62 2.69
N ILE A 130 -14.57 7.05 1.59
CA ILE A 130 -14.09 8.18 0.80
C ILE A 130 -14.19 9.45 1.65
N ASN A 131 -13.10 10.19 1.74
CA ASN A 131 -12.95 11.42 2.53
C ASN A 131 -12.54 12.62 1.67
N THR A 132 -13.00 12.65 0.44
CA THR A 132 -12.64 13.71 -0.51
C THR A 132 -13.75 13.95 -1.54
N SER A 133 -13.63 15.03 -2.32
CA SER A 133 -14.53 15.32 -3.44
C SER A 133 -14.26 14.38 -4.63
N ALA A 134 -15.25 14.23 -5.52
CA ALA A 134 -15.12 13.44 -6.74
C ALA A 134 -13.97 13.93 -7.64
N ALA A 135 -13.77 15.25 -7.73
CA ALA A 135 -12.70 15.84 -8.54
C ALA A 135 -11.30 15.48 -8.00
N ASN A 136 -11.12 15.52 -6.67
CA ASN A 136 -9.85 15.13 -6.06
C ASN A 136 -9.64 13.62 -6.12
N LEU A 137 -10.69 12.83 -5.89
CA LEU A 137 -10.63 11.36 -6.02
C LEU A 137 -10.16 10.93 -7.41
N ARG A 138 -10.66 11.57 -8.47
CA ARG A 138 -10.23 11.32 -9.86
C ARG A 138 -8.73 11.52 -10.05
N ARG A 139 -8.14 12.58 -9.46
CA ARG A 139 -6.69 12.81 -9.52
C ARG A 139 -5.91 11.70 -8.80
N VAL A 140 -6.38 11.29 -7.64
CA VAL A 140 -5.75 10.19 -6.89
C VAL A 140 -5.80 8.90 -7.68
N VAL A 141 -6.97 8.56 -8.25
CA VAL A 141 -7.15 7.33 -9.05
C VAL A 141 -6.30 7.36 -10.33
N ALA A 142 -6.18 8.50 -11.00
CA ALA A 142 -5.32 8.65 -12.18
C ALA A 142 -3.84 8.36 -11.88
N ASN A 143 -3.43 8.53 -10.62
CA ASN A 143 -2.07 8.25 -10.16
C ASN A 143 -1.93 6.86 -9.50
N LEU A 144 -2.99 6.04 -9.43
CA LEU A 144 -2.87 4.66 -8.97
C LEU A 144 -2.00 3.86 -9.94
N GLY A 145 -0.86 3.38 -9.45
CA GLY A 145 0.10 2.63 -10.27
C GLY A 145 1.24 3.46 -10.86
N THR A 146 1.19 4.79 -10.76
CA THR A 146 2.40 5.61 -10.93
C THR A 146 3.17 5.62 -9.61
N PRO A 147 4.49 5.39 -9.62
CA PRO A 147 5.29 5.59 -8.41
C PRO A 147 5.03 7.01 -7.90
N THR A 148 4.53 7.14 -6.68
CA THR A 148 4.37 8.46 -6.05
C THR A 148 5.76 9.05 -5.92
N PRO A 149 6.03 10.25 -6.48
CA PRO A 149 7.27 10.94 -6.15
C PRO A 149 7.28 11.15 -4.64
N SER A 150 8.33 10.71 -3.96
CA SER A 150 8.53 11.03 -2.55
C SER A 150 8.37 12.54 -2.35
N PRO A 151 7.63 13.02 -1.34
CA PRO A 151 7.52 14.46 -1.10
C PRO A 151 8.91 14.99 -0.73
N GLY A 152 9.53 15.72 -1.65
CA GLY A 152 10.77 16.41 -1.37
C GLY A 152 11.84 16.44 -2.45
N LEU A 153 11.52 16.19 -3.73
CA LEU A 153 12.47 16.51 -4.81
C LEU A 153 11.93 17.69 -5.63
N PRO A 154 12.67 18.80 -5.76
CA PRO A 154 12.29 19.92 -6.60
C PRO A 154 12.38 19.56 -8.09
N GLY A 155 11.31 19.84 -8.84
CA GLY A 155 11.31 20.18 -10.26
C GLY A 155 11.90 19.16 -11.23
N ALA A 156 11.01 18.47 -11.96
CA ALA A 156 11.36 17.75 -13.18
C ALA A 156 12.02 18.71 -14.21
N GLY A 157 13.30 18.45 -14.49
CA GLY A 157 14.01 19.21 -15.53
C GLY A 157 15.51 19.02 -15.61
N HIS A 158 16.09 18.00 -14.99
CA HIS A 158 17.49 17.66 -15.18
C HIS A 158 17.72 16.15 -15.03
N ASP A 159 18.70 15.65 -15.76
CA ASP A 159 19.22 14.31 -15.90
C ASP A 159 19.04 13.46 -14.63
N ASN A 160 18.05 12.54 -14.65
CA ASN A 160 17.70 11.67 -13.52
C ASN A 160 18.90 10.91 -12.93
N GLN A 161 19.95 10.70 -13.70
CA GLN A 161 21.13 9.98 -13.30
C GLN A 161 22.02 10.79 -12.35
N THR A 162 22.17 12.09 -12.59
CA THR A 162 22.95 12.99 -11.72
C THR A 162 22.29 13.26 -10.37
N ASP A 163 20.96 13.27 -10.32
CA ASP A 163 20.22 13.50 -9.07
C ASP A 163 20.24 12.24 -8.16
N ILE A 164 20.16 11.05 -8.75
CA ILE A 164 20.33 9.78 -8.03
C ILE A 164 21.75 9.66 -7.48
N GLU A 165 22.75 10.04 -8.26
CA GLU A 165 24.15 10.03 -7.83
C GLU A 165 24.41 10.95 -6.64
N ARG A 166 23.88 12.18 -6.68
CA ARG A 166 23.98 13.13 -5.54
C ARG A 166 23.27 12.61 -4.29
N LEU A 167 22.09 11.98 -4.47
CA LEU A 167 21.35 11.40 -3.35
C LEU A 167 22.16 10.29 -2.68
N LEU A 168 22.72 9.36 -3.48
CA LEU A 168 23.53 8.27 -2.97
C LEU A 168 24.80 8.77 -2.25
N ASP A 169 25.40 9.85 -2.76
CA ASP A 169 26.59 10.46 -2.14
C ASP A 169 26.29 11.19 -0.82
N SER A 170 25.05 11.63 -0.63
CA SER A 170 24.61 12.31 0.61
C SER A 170 24.18 11.34 1.73
N MET A 171 23.92 10.07 1.40
CA MET A 171 23.42 9.08 2.36
C MET A 171 24.54 8.49 3.21
N THR A 172 24.24 8.23 4.46
CA THR A 172 25.11 7.45 5.36
C THR A 172 25.08 5.97 4.99
N ARG A 173 26.05 5.20 5.49
CA ARG A 173 26.09 3.75 5.29
C ARG A 173 24.82 3.07 5.76
N ASP A 174 24.30 3.42 6.94
CA ASP A 174 23.10 2.81 7.51
C ASP A 174 21.84 3.13 6.69
N GLU A 175 21.73 4.36 6.15
CA GLU A 175 20.63 4.74 5.25
C GLU A 175 20.68 4.00 3.93
N LEU A 176 21.88 3.76 3.39
CA LEU A 176 22.10 2.97 2.19
C LEU A 176 21.74 1.50 2.40
N GLU A 177 22.17 0.91 3.52
CA GLU A 177 21.81 -0.46 3.88
C GLU A 177 20.29 -0.63 4.04
N ALA A 178 19.63 0.34 4.68
CA ALA A 178 18.18 0.36 4.81
C ALA A 178 17.47 0.46 3.45
N LEU A 179 17.96 1.31 2.55
CA LEU A 179 17.41 1.48 1.20
C LEU A 179 17.59 0.21 0.36
N ILE A 180 18.77 -0.41 0.40
CA ILE A 180 19.05 -1.67 -0.29
C ILE A 180 18.11 -2.77 0.21
N TYR A 181 17.95 -2.88 1.52
CA TYR A 181 17.06 -3.86 2.13
C TYR A 181 15.60 -3.65 1.71
N GLU A 182 15.14 -2.41 1.67
CA GLU A 182 13.80 -2.06 1.23
C GLU A 182 13.59 -2.38 -0.26
N GLN A 183 14.53 -2.00 -1.13
CA GLN A 183 14.44 -2.25 -2.56
C GLN A 183 14.58 -3.73 -2.91
N ALA A 184 15.46 -4.48 -2.23
CA ALA A 184 15.58 -5.92 -2.38
C ALA A 184 14.28 -6.63 -1.98
N ASN A 185 13.67 -6.24 -0.86
CA ASN A 185 12.38 -6.76 -0.44
C ASN A 185 11.25 -6.40 -1.40
N LYS A 186 11.26 -5.21 -1.98
CA LYS A 186 10.30 -4.79 -2.99
C LYS A 186 10.47 -5.58 -4.29
N ALA A 187 11.69 -5.72 -4.79
CA ALA A 187 11.98 -6.50 -6.00
C ALA A 187 11.63 -7.98 -5.83
N VAL A 188 11.88 -8.56 -4.65
CA VAL A 188 11.44 -9.92 -4.30
C VAL A 188 9.91 -10.02 -4.30
N LYS A 189 9.19 -9.05 -3.76
CA LYS A 189 7.72 -9.02 -3.75
C LYS A 189 7.13 -8.87 -5.16
N ASP A 190 7.70 -8.00 -5.98
CA ASP A 190 7.21 -7.74 -7.34
C ASP A 190 7.46 -8.96 -8.27
N ASN A 191 8.58 -9.67 -8.09
CA ASN A 191 8.89 -10.91 -8.83
C ASN A 191 8.14 -12.14 -8.30
N LEU A 192 7.75 -12.18 -7.02
CA LEU A 192 6.94 -13.28 -6.46
C LEU A 192 5.58 -13.41 -7.16
N ASN A 193 5.02 -12.32 -7.67
CA ASN A 193 3.79 -12.32 -8.44
C ASN A 193 3.97 -12.88 -9.87
N ALA A 194 5.19 -12.90 -10.40
CA ALA A 194 5.50 -13.33 -11.76
C ALA A 194 5.98 -14.80 -11.85
N ILE A 195 6.52 -15.39 -10.78
CA ILE A 195 7.21 -16.69 -10.83
C ILE A 195 6.85 -17.57 -9.63
N GLY A 196 5.59 -17.93 -9.46
CA GLY A 196 5.06 -18.71 -8.34
C GLY A 196 6.03 -19.71 -7.66
N GLY A 197 6.12 -19.66 -6.35
CA GLY A 197 6.66 -20.71 -5.48
C GLY A 197 8.20 -20.87 -5.38
N VAL A 198 8.93 -20.82 -6.46
CA VAL A 198 10.40 -21.11 -6.48
C VAL A 198 11.21 -19.97 -5.82
N VAL A 199 10.77 -18.74 -5.97
CA VAL A 199 11.46 -17.58 -5.40
C VAL A 199 11.21 -17.44 -3.90
N TYR A 200 10.06 -17.91 -3.40
CA TYR A 200 9.76 -17.90 -1.96
C TYR A 200 10.75 -18.77 -1.18
N THR A 201 11.13 -19.92 -1.72
CA THR A 201 12.08 -20.84 -1.09
C THR A 201 13.48 -20.21 -1.02
N LYS A 202 13.93 -19.55 -2.09
CA LYS A 202 15.24 -18.86 -2.12
C LYS A 202 15.29 -17.61 -1.24
N ALA A 203 14.23 -16.83 -1.18
CA ALA A 203 14.15 -15.67 -0.28
C ALA A 203 14.12 -16.09 1.20
N ALA A 204 13.44 -17.19 1.51
CA ALA A 204 13.42 -17.76 2.85
C ALA A 204 14.76 -18.42 3.24
N GLU A 205 15.53 -18.94 2.27
CA GLU A 205 16.92 -19.39 2.47
C GLU A 205 17.85 -18.22 2.76
N VAL A 206 17.75 -17.12 1.99
CA VAL A 206 18.53 -15.90 2.21
C VAL A 206 18.22 -15.26 3.57
N ALA A 207 16.97 -15.27 4.01
CA ALA A 207 16.57 -14.77 5.32
C ALA A 207 17.10 -15.66 6.47
N ARG A 208 17.15 -16.97 6.27
CA ARG A 208 17.72 -17.93 7.25
C ARG A 208 19.25 -17.90 7.30
N ASP A 209 19.93 -17.69 6.18
CA ASP A 209 21.39 -17.55 6.12
C ASP A 209 21.85 -16.22 6.76
N ARG A 210 20.98 -15.20 6.84
CA ARG A 210 21.24 -13.94 7.55
C ARG A 210 21.37 -14.13 9.06
N GLU A 211 20.63 -15.08 9.65
CA GLU A 211 20.77 -15.43 11.07
C GLU A 211 22.11 -16.10 11.40
N LYS A 212 22.86 -16.57 10.38
CA LYS A 212 24.05 -17.38 10.57
C LYS A 212 25.38 -16.75 10.13
N ARG A 213 25.39 -15.64 9.36
CA ARG A 213 26.64 -15.00 8.86
C ARG A 213 26.47 -13.51 8.63
N ASP A 214 27.53 -12.76 8.95
CA ASP A 214 27.68 -11.31 8.77
C ASP A 214 27.27 -10.79 7.38
N GLY A 215 26.75 -9.55 7.37
CA GLY A 215 26.01 -8.80 6.33
C GLY A 215 26.44 -8.88 4.85
N ASP A 216 27.63 -9.35 4.53
CA ASP A 216 28.21 -9.30 3.18
C ASP A 216 27.55 -10.26 2.17
N ILE A 217 27.08 -11.42 2.61
CA ILE A 217 26.48 -12.44 1.73
C ILE A 217 25.06 -12.04 1.29
N ALA A 218 24.31 -11.33 2.12
CA ALA A 218 22.95 -10.88 1.78
C ALA A 218 22.98 -9.83 0.66
N TYR A 219 24.02 -8.98 0.63
CA TYR A 219 24.22 -7.96 -0.39
C TYR A 219 24.57 -8.58 -1.77
N VAL A 220 25.50 -9.53 -1.82
CA VAL A 220 25.90 -10.20 -3.08
C VAL A 220 24.71 -10.91 -3.73
N LYS A 221 23.89 -11.62 -2.94
CA LYS A 221 22.68 -12.29 -3.45
C LYS A 221 21.58 -11.33 -3.87
N ALA A 222 21.39 -10.19 -3.19
CA ALA A 222 20.46 -9.16 -3.62
C ALA A 222 20.90 -8.50 -4.94
N ALA A 223 22.18 -8.31 -5.15
CA ALA A 223 22.74 -7.80 -6.39
C ALA A 223 22.62 -8.81 -7.56
N GLU A 224 22.73 -10.13 -7.31
CA GLU A 224 22.47 -11.17 -8.30
C GLU A 224 21.00 -11.19 -8.76
N VAL A 225 20.06 -11.08 -7.83
CA VAL A 225 18.62 -11.00 -8.16
C VAL A 225 18.28 -9.71 -8.93
N ALA A 226 18.92 -8.59 -8.59
CA ALA A 226 18.77 -7.34 -9.34
C ALA A 226 19.35 -7.42 -10.76
N ARG A 227 20.46 -8.14 -10.94
CA ARG A 227 21.09 -8.35 -12.25
C ARG A 227 20.23 -9.18 -13.20
N ASP A 228 19.58 -10.22 -12.70
CA ASP A 228 18.69 -11.08 -13.49
C ASP A 228 17.40 -10.37 -13.94
N SER A 229 17.04 -9.24 -13.32
CA SER A 229 15.84 -8.48 -13.64
C SER A 229 15.95 -7.57 -14.89
N ARG A 230 17.07 -7.57 -15.61
CA ARG A 230 17.32 -6.82 -16.86
C ARG A 230 17.05 -5.29 -16.77
N ASN A 231 17.33 -4.68 -15.66
CA ASN A 231 17.20 -3.23 -15.53
C ASN A 231 18.60 -2.61 -15.40
N ALA A 232 19.11 -2.05 -16.50
CA ALA A 232 20.45 -1.43 -16.57
C ALA A 232 20.68 -0.36 -15.48
N THR A 233 19.63 0.32 -15.04
CA THR A 233 19.68 1.30 -13.94
C THR A 233 19.93 0.62 -12.59
N ALA A 234 19.33 -0.56 -12.37
CA ALA A 234 19.52 -1.31 -11.13
C ALA A 234 20.95 -1.86 -11.01
N ASP A 235 21.54 -2.30 -12.12
CA ASP A 235 22.93 -2.78 -12.15
C ASP A 235 23.92 -1.64 -11.86
N ALA A 236 23.72 -0.46 -12.43
CA ALA A 236 24.56 0.72 -12.17
C ALA A 236 24.49 1.17 -10.71
N ILE A 237 23.30 1.14 -10.11
CA ILE A 237 23.10 1.45 -8.69
C ILE A 237 23.77 0.41 -7.81
N ALA A 238 23.63 -0.87 -8.14
CA ALA A 238 24.23 -1.96 -7.38
C ALA A 238 25.79 -1.91 -7.39
N ASP A 239 26.39 -1.57 -8.53
CA ASP A 239 27.86 -1.45 -8.64
C ASP A 239 28.39 -0.25 -7.85
N ARG A 240 27.70 0.89 -7.90
CA ARG A 240 28.08 2.06 -7.11
C ARG A 240 27.94 1.84 -5.59
N LEU A 241 26.93 1.07 -5.18
CA LEU A 241 26.75 0.67 -3.78
C LEU A 241 27.86 -0.28 -3.30
N ARG A 242 28.33 -1.21 -4.16
CA ARG A 242 29.49 -2.06 -3.85
C ARG A 242 30.72 -1.21 -3.57
N THR A 243 31.02 -0.25 -4.46
CA THR A 243 32.17 0.65 -4.32
C THR A 243 32.07 1.45 -3.00
N LYS A 244 30.90 2.02 -2.72
CA LYS A 244 30.71 2.87 -1.52
C LYS A 244 30.76 2.08 -0.21
N LEU A 245 30.33 0.82 -0.22
CA LEU A 245 30.38 -0.07 0.95
C LEU A 245 31.74 -0.77 1.11
N GLY A 246 32.70 -0.54 0.20
CA GLY A 246 34.01 -1.17 0.23
C GLY A 246 33.96 -2.68 -0.03
N LEU A 247 32.94 -3.15 -0.77
CA LEU A 247 32.72 -4.56 -1.10
C LEU A 247 33.34 -4.96 -2.44
N ASP A 248 34.09 -4.08 -3.08
CA ASP A 248 34.90 -4.40 -4.26
C ASP A 248 36.04 -5.32 -3.84
N THR A 249 35.80 -6.61 -3.88
CA THR A 249 36.86 -7.60 -3.76
C THR A 249 37.63 -7.70 -5.10
N THR A 250 38.49 -6.76 -5.37
CA THR A 250 39.64 -7.09 -6.21
C THR A 250 40.54 -7.93 -5.34
N ALA A 251 40.39 -9.25 -5.44
CA ALA A 251 41.38 -10.19 -4.97
C ALA A 251 42.71 -9.81 -5.60
N GLN A 252 43.62 -9.31 -4.80
CA GLN A 252 45.04 -9.42 -5.07
C GLN A 252 45.41 -10.85 -4.73
N GLY A 253 45.71 -11.64 -5.73
CA GLY A 253 46.35 -12.91 -5.64
C GLY A 253 47.30 -13.01 -6.78
#